data_2d6aeaf1d271dbb0bb62fa4c7134cf84
#
_entry.id   2d6aeaf1d271dbb0bb62fa4c7134cf84
#
_cell.length_a   1.000
_cell.length_b   1.000
_cell.length_c   1.000
_cell.angle_alpha   90.00
_cell.angle_beta   90.00
_cell.angle_gamma   90.00
#
_symmetry.space_group_name_H-M   'P 1'
#
loop_
_entity.id
_entity.type
_entity.pdbx_description
1 polymer ?
#
loop_
_entity_poly.entity_id
_entity_poly.type
_entity_poly.pdbx_seq_one_letter_code
_entity_poly.pdbx_strand_id
1 'polypeptide(L)'
;KRNCTMRRSQLCYLKMLHRNAKGQTQLGEMVVNRAIAGKVLRIFRKLYDSGYRIERMVLIDDYDADDQASMRANNTSCFNFRFMTGSKTRVSKHGQGLAIDINALYNPYVRKNSNGTWTIEPKEGRPYAFNRDKRKDIPYKIDRNELAYKLFIEAGFTWGGAWRRSKDYQHFEISL
;
A
#
# COMPACT_ATOMS: atom_id res chain seq x y z
N LYS A 1 -10.31 14.16 8.13
CA LYS A 1 -11.46 13.61 8.91
C LYS A 1 -11.54 14.32 10.26
N ARG A 2 -12.77 14.63 10.71
CA ARG A 2 -13.02 15.41 11.96
C ARG A 2 -12.48 14.74 13.22
N ASN A 3 -12.34 13.42 13.23
CA ASN A 3 -11.85 12.62 14.37
C ASN A 3 -10.37 12.22 14.24
N CYS A 4 -9.63 12.85 13.34
CA CYS A 4 -8.21 12.54 13.16
C CYS A 4 -7.40 13.00 14.37
N THR A 5 -6.69 12.07 15.00
CA THR A 5 -5.83 12.33 16.16
C THR A 5 -4.38 12.62 15.77
N MET A 6 -4.01 12.42 14.51
CA MET A 6 -2.67 12.74 14.01
C MET A 6 -2.51 14.24 13.81
N ARG A 7 -1.46 14.80 14.38
CA ARG A 7 -1.09 16.21 14.16
C ARG A 7 -0.37 16.38 12.83
N ARG A 8 -0.59 17.51 12.16
CA ARG A 8 0.12 17.83 10.91
C ARG A 8 1.64 17.78 11.07
N SER A 9 2.16 18.17 12.24
CA SER A 9 3.60 18.12 12.53
C SER A 9 4.18 16.71 12.56
N GLN A 10 3.34 15.68 12.72
CA GLN A 10 3.74 14.28 12.70
C GLN A 10 3.75 13.68 11.31
N LEU A 11 3.22 14.39 10.32
CA LEU A 11 3.09 13.96 8.94
C LEU A 11 4.04 14.74 8.03
N CYS A 12 4.40 14.13 6.92
CA CYS A 12 5.23 14.71 5.89
C CYS A 12 4.59 14.47 4.52
N TYR A 13 4.40 15.55 3.76
CA TYR A 13 3.95 15.47 2.37
C TYR A 13 5.16 15.27 1.46
N LEU A 14 5.12 14.20 0.66
CA LEU A 14 6.20 13.83 -0.24
C LEU A 14 5.74 13.95 -1.70
N LYS A 15 6.59 14.55 -2.52
CA LYS A 15 6.49 14.47 -3.98
C LYS A 15 7.60 13.54 -4.46
N MET A 16 7.24 12.50 -5.21
CA MET A 16 8.17 11.50 -5.66
C MET A 16 7.90 11.12 -7.11
N LEU A 17 8.95 11.02 -7.90
CA LEU A 17 8.84 10.53 -9.27
C LEU A 17 8.58 9.02 -9.26
N HIS A 18 7.75 8.56 -10.21
CA HIS A 18 7.55 7.14 -10.47
C HIS A 18 7.40 6.86 -11.96
N ARG A 19 7.60 5.62 -12.35
CA ARG A 19 7.32 5.13 -13.70
C ARG A 19 5.89 4.64 -13.72
N ASN A 20 5.05 5.25 -14.56
CA ASN A 20 3.63 4.88 -14.68
C ASN A 20 3.44 3.57 -15.50
N ALA A 21 2.20 3.22 -15.81
CA ALA A 21 1.86 2.02 -16.58
C ALA A 21 2.56 1.95 -17.93
N LYS A 22 2.85 3.09 -18.55
CA LYS A 22 3.56 3.19 -19.84
C LYS A 22 5.08 3.32 -19.70
N GLY A 23 5.60 3.30 -18.47
CA GLY A 23 7.02 3.53 -18.19
C GLY A 23 7.47 4.98 -18.29
N GLN A 24 6.53 5.90 -18.39
CA GLN A 24 6.82 7.32 -18.43
C GLN A 24 7.01 7.86 -17.01
N THR A 25 7.86 8.86 -16.87
CA THR A 25 8.04 9.57 -15.61
C THR A 25 6.78 10.36 -15.26
N GLN A 26 6.31 10.19 -14.03
CA GLN A 26 5.18 10.92 -13.49
C GLN A 26 5.50 11.37 -12.06
N LEU A 27 5.05 12.57 -11.70
CA LEU A 27 5.17 13.08 -10.35
C LEU A 27 4.00 12.55 -9.52
N GLY A 28 4.33 11.81 -8.46
CA GLY A 28 3.35 11.31 -7.51
C GLY A 28 3.39 12.05 -6.17
N GLU A 29 2.40 11.79 -5.35
CA GLU A 29 2.21 12.41 -4.04
C GLU A 29 1.91 11.34 -2.99
N MET A 30 2.46 11.53 -1.79
CA MET A 30 2.20 10.66 -0.66
C MET A 30 2.33 11.44 0.65
N VAL A 31 1.46 11.16 1.60
CA VAL A 31 1.61 11.66 2.98
C VAL A 31 2.01 10.49 3.86
N VAL A 32 3.11 10.63 4.58
CA VAL A 32 3.66 9.59 5.46
C VAL A 32 3.95 10.16 6.84
N ASN A 33 4.13 9.27 7.82
CA ASN A 33 4.66 9.68 9.12
C ASN A 33 6.05 10.32 8.93
N ARG A 34 6.27 11.43 9.59
CA ARG A 34 7.55 12.18 9.48
C ARG A 34 8.76 11.31 9.84
N ALA A 35 8.62 10.41 10.80
CA ALA A 35 9.71 9.55 11.25
C ALA A 35 10.23 8.61 10.16
N ILE A 36 9.42 8.27 9.16
CA ILE A 36 9.81 7.35 8.08
C ILE A 36 10.02 8.03 6.73
N ALA A 37 9.83 9.35 6.64
CA ALA A 37 9.89 10.08 5.38
C ALA A 37 11.21 9.85 4.62
N GLY A 38 12.35 9.88 5.30
CA GLY A 38 13.66 9.63 4.68
C GLY A 38 13.80 8.22 4.12
N LYS A 39 13.31 7.20 4.84
CA LYS A 39 13.28 5.81 4.35
C LYS A 39 12.42 5.68 3.08
N VAL A 40 11.24 6.26 3.11
CA VAL A 40 10.29 6.21 1.99
C VAL A 40 10.89 6.87 0.75
N LEU A 41 11.48 8.06 0.89
CA LEU A 41 12.15 8.74 -0.21
C LEU A 41 13.25 7.88 -0.85
N ARG A 42 14.07 7.22 -0.04
CA ARG A 42 15.14 6.34 -0.55
C ARG A 42 14.60 5.12 -1.28
N ILE A 43 13.54 4.48 -0.74
CA ILE A 43 12.90 3.33 -1.38
C ILE A 43 12.34 3.72 -2.74
N PHE A 44 11.53 4.77 -2.80
CA PHE A 44 10.87 5.19 -4.04
C PHE A 44 11.86 5.73 -5.07
N ARG A 45 12.97 6.34 -4.64
CA ARG A 45 14.06 6.71 -5.55
C ARG A 45 14.67 5.49 -6.23
N LYS A 46 14.97 4.43 -5.47
CA LYS A 46 15.49 3.18 -6.02
C LYS A 46 14.51 2.49 -6.94
N LEU A 47 13.22 2.49 -6.59
CA LEU A 47 12.16 1.97 -7.46
C LEU A 47 12.11 2.73 -8.79
N TYR A 48 12.13 4.05 -8.74
CA TYR A 48 12.14 4.90 -9.92
C TYR A 48 13.37 4.66 -10.82
N ASP A 49 14.56 4.68 -10.22
CA ASP A 49 15.81 4.50 -10.95
C ASP A 49 15.91 3.11 -11.60
N SER A 50 15.26 2.10 -11.03
CA SER A 50 15.20 0.73 -11.55
C SER A 50 14.11 0.50 -12.60
N GLY A 51 13.31 1.50 -12.91
CA GLY A 51 12.19 1.38 -13.85
C GLY A 51 10.99 0.59 -13.30
N TYR A 52 10.89 0.42 -11.98
CA TYR A 52 9.78 -0.27 -11.34
C TYR A 52 8.46 0.46 -11.63
N ARG A 53 7.44 -0.29 -12.06
CA ARG A 53 6.16 0.29 -12.46
C ARG A 53 5.25 0.51 -11.27
N ILE A 54 4.83 1.76 -11.09
CA ILE A 54 3.79 2.17 -10.16
C ILE A 54 2.74 2.90 -10.98
N GLU A 55 1.55 2.31 -11.11
CA GLU A 55 0.56 2.86 -12.04
C GLU A 55 0.10 4.25 -11.62
N ARG A 56 -0.31 4.38 -10.36
CA ARG A 56 -0.77 5.66 -9.78
C ARG A 56 -0.16 5.84 -8.40
N MET A 57 0.14 7.08 -8.06
CA MET A 57 0.57 7.46 -6.73
C MET A 57 0.00 8.83 -6.41
N VAL A 58 -1.26 8.85 -5.99
CA VAL A 58 -2.02 10.05 -5.63
C VAL A 58 -2.57 9.93 -4.22
N LEU A 59 -2.91 11.07 -3.63
CA LEU A 59 -3.44 11.09 -2.26
C LEU A 59 -4.82 10.41 -2.21
N ILE A 60 -5.12 9.79 -1.09
CA ILE A 60 -6.46 9.23 -0.81
C ILE A 60 -7.55 10.29 -0.94
N ASP A 61 -7.22 11.54 -0.68
CA ASP A 61 -8.14 12.68 -0.80
C ASP A 61 -8.71 12.82 -2.22
N ASP A 62 -7.96 12.41 -3.25
CA ASP A 62 -8.44 12.39 -4.64
C ASP A 62 -9.60 11.40 -4.86
N TYR A 63 -9.82 10.50 -3.89
CA TYR A 63 -10.91 9.53 -3.85
C TYR A 63 -11.87 9.81 -2.68
N ASP A 64 -11.94 11.05 -2.18
CA ASP A 64 -12.75 11.42 -1.02
C ASP A 64 -12.46 10.56 0.23
N ALA A 65 -11.22 10.11 0.38
CA ALA A 65 -10.77 9.17 1.41
C ALA A 65 -11.50 7.81 1.34
N ASP A 66 -12.05 7.43 0.19
CA ASP A 66 -12.61 6.12 -0.09
C ASP A 66 -11.50 5.14 -0.47
N ASP A 67 -11.17 4.27 0.46
CA ASP A 67 -10.10 3.29 0.32
C ASP A 67 -10.40 2.27 -0.81
N GLN A 68 -11.65 1.86 -0.95
CA GLN A 68 -12.05 0.93 -2.02
C GLN A 68 -11.89 1.55 -3.41
N ALA A 69 -12.29 2.80 -3.58
CA ALA A 69 -12.10 3.51 -4.85
C ALA A 69 -10.62 3.68 -5.19
N SER A 70 -9.79 4.02 -4.21
CA SER A 70 -8.34 4.13 -4.36
C SER A 70 -7.72 2.80 -4.78
N MET A 71 -8.05 1.72 -4.09
CA MET A 71 -7.54 0.38 -4.41
C MET A 71 -7.97 -0.09 -5.81
N ARG A 72 -9.24 0.15 -6.17
CA ARG A 72 -9.79 -0.20 -7.48
C ARG A 72 -9.07 0.52 -8.62
N ALA A 73 -8.60 1.74 -8.38
CA ALA A 73 -7.82 2.51 -9.34
C ALA A 73 -6.34 2.08 -9.42
N ASN A 74 -5.94 1.02 -8.74
CA ASN A 74 -4.56 0.56 -8.63
C ASN A 74 -3.62 1.63 -8.06
N ASN A 75 -4.10 2.36 -7.06
CA ASN A 75 -3.33 3.42 -6.43
C ASN A 75 -2.26 2.87 -5.47
N THR A 76 -1.28 3.71 -5.22
CA THR A 76 -0.20 3.53 -4.24
C THR A 76 -0.30 4.67 -3.24
N SER A 77 -0.46 4.37 -1.96
CA SER A 77 -0.74 5.39 -0.95
C SER A 77 -0.30 4.95 0.46
N CYS A 78 -0.26 5.92 1.37
CA CYS A 78 0.11 5.67 2.77
C CYS A 78 -0.97 6.14 3.74
N PHE A 79 -1.00 7.44 4.03
CA PHE A 79 -1.85 7.97 5.09
C PHE A 79 -3.32 7.99 4.71
N ASN A 80 -4.12 7.31 5.52
CA ASN A 80 -5.58 7.41 5.54
C ASN A 80 -6.05 7.19 6.97
N PHE A 81 -6.51 8.24 7.64
CA PHE A 81 -6.90 8.13 9.03
C PHE A 81 -8.15 7.25 9.19
N ARG A 82 -7.95 6.15 9.90
CA ARG A 82 -9.01 5.21 10.27
C ARG A 82 -8.60 4.41 11.49
N PHE A 83 -9.58 3.92 12.22
CA PHE A 83 -9.35 2.95 13.28
C PHE A 83 -9.20 1.54 12.70
N MET A 84 -8.57 0.66 13.46
CA MET A 84 -8.52 -0.77 13.12
C MET A 84 -9.94 -1.34 13.11
N THR A 85 -10.19 -2.29 12.22
CA THR A 85 -11.46 -3.01 12.15
C THR A 85 -11.86 -3.54 13.52
N GLY A 86 -13.08 -3.23 13.96
CA GLY A 86 -13.61 -3.64 15.26
C GLY A 86 -13.13 -2.79 16.45
N SER A 87 -12.37 -1.73 16.23
CA SER A 87 -11.90 -0.82 17.29
C SER A 87 -12.38 0.61 17.06
N LYS A 88 -12.71 1.29 18.13
CA LYS A 88 -13.04 2.72 18.11
C LYS A 88 -11.90 3.61 18.66
N THR A 89 -10.82 3.01 19.10
CA THR A 89 -9.72 3.70 19.77
C THR A 89 -8.35 3.41 19.17
N ARG A 90 -8.14 2.23 18.59
CA ARG A 90 -6.85 1.84 18.01
C ARG A 90 -6.76 2.31 16.57
N VAL A 91 -5.87 3.26 16.34
CA VAL A 91 -5.60 3.80 14.99
C VAL A 91 -4.84 2.76 14.16
N SER A 92 -5.25 2.55 12.92
CA SER A 92 -4.56 1.65 12.00
C SER A 92 -3.16 2.16 11.63
N LYS A 93 -2.31 1.29 11.10
CA LYS A 93 -0.99 1.70 10.60
C LYS A 93 -1.10 2.76 9.50
N HIS A 94 -2.06 2.66 8.59
CA HIS A 94 -2.37 3.71 7.62
C HIS A 94 -2.78 5.01 8.30
N GLY A 95 -3.59 4.93 9.35
CA GLY A 95 -4.01 6.09 10.14
C GLY A 95 -2.87 6.77 10.89
N GLN A 96 -1.74 6.08 11.07
CA GLN A 96 -0.51 6.60 11.67
C GLN A 96 0.52 7.05 10.62
N GLY A 97 0.26 6.86 9.34
CA GLY A 97 1.21 7.11 8.27
C GLY A 97 2.40 6.13 8.25
N LEU A 98 2.20 4.92 8.77
CA LEU A 98 3.23 3.89 8.95
C LEU A 98 3.00 2.63 8.09
N ALA A 99 2.02 2.67 7.20
CA ALA A 99 1.77 1.60 6.23
C ALA A 99 1.64 2.18 4.82
N ILE A 100 2.18 1.47 3.84
CA ILE A 100 2.15 1.84 2.43
C ILE A 100 1.56 0.68 1.65
N ASP A 101 0.56 0.98 0.83
CA ASP A 101 -0.02 0.04 -0.13
C ASP A 101 0.49 0.37 -1.53
N ILE A 102 0.94 -0.64 -2.27
CA ILE A 102 1.53 -0.48 -3.60
C ILE A 102 0.73 -1.25 -4.63
N ASN A 103 0.32 -0.58 -5.73
CA ASN A 103 -0.40 -1.20 -6.85
C ASN A 103 -1.54 -2.10 -6.35
N ALA A 104 -2.47 -1.49 -5.64
CA ALA A 104 -3.42 -2.18 -4.77
C ALA A 104 -4.38 -3.12 -5.51
N LEU A 105 -4.79 -2.79 -6.74
CA LEU A 105 -5.75 -3.60 -7.51
C LEU A 105 -5.21 -5.02 -7.77
N TYR A 106 -3.95 -5.13 -8.15
CA TYR A 106 -3.32 -6.40 -8.52
C TYR A 106 -2.68 -7.13 -7.33
N ASN A 107 -2.72 -6.51 -6.15
CA ASN A 107 -2.15 -7.05 -4.91
C ASN A 107 -3.19 -6.97 -3.78
N PRO A 108 -4.32 -7.67 -3.92
CA PRO A 108 -5.45 -7.49 -3.02
C PRO A 108 -5.20 -8.02 -1.61
N TYR A 109 -6.03 -7.53 -0.68
CA TYR A 109 -6.25 -8.17 0.61
C TYR A 109 -7.15 -9.40 0.42
N VAL A 110 -6.79 -10.51 1.05
CA VAL A 110 -7.50 -11.79 0.92
C VAL A 110 -7.66 -12.45 2.28
N ARG A 111 -8.89 -12.74 2.68
CA ARG A 111 -9.19 -13.44 3.93
C ARG A 111 -10.28 -14.48 3.74
N LYS A 112 -10.05 -15.68 4.26
CA LYS A 112 -11.09 -16.70 4.37
C LYS A 112 -11.95 -16.40 5.59
N ASN A 113 -13.27 -16.32 5.40
CA ASN A 113 -14.22 -16.09 6.46
C ASN A 113 -14.61 -17.40 7.14
N SER A 114 -15.17 -17.32 8.36
CA SER A 114 -15.59 -18.50 9.11
C SER A 114 -16.67 -19.34 8.39
N ASN A 115 -17.50 -18.71 7.57
CA ASN A 115 -18.53 -19.37 6.76
C ASN A 115 -17.99 -19.98 5.44
N GLY A 116 -16.69 -19.97 5.21
CA GLY A 116 -16.05 -20.51 4.02
C GLY A 116 -15.99 -19.57 2.82
N THR A 117 -16.61 -18.39 2.90
CA THR A 117 -16.51 -17.36 1.85
C THR A 117 -15.18 -16.60 1.95
N TRP A 118 -14.86 -15.82 0.93
CA TRP A 118 -13.64 -15.01 0.87
C TRP A 118 -13.97 -13.52 0.87
N THR A 119 -13.25 -12.77 1.69
CA THR A 119 -13.21 -11.31 1.62
C THR A 119 -12.00 -10.92 0.77
N ILE A 120 -12.23 -10.16 -0.30
CA ILE A 120 -11.19 -9.67 -1.20
C ILE A 120 -11.36 -8.16 -1.37
N GLU A 121 -10.29 -7.41 -1.11
CA GLU A 121 -10.30 -5.96 -1.17
C GLU A 121 -9.11 -5.43 -2.00
N PRO A 122 -9.37 -4.70 -3.09
CA PRO A 122 -10.68 -4.41 -3.65
C PRO A 122 -11.30 -5.67 -4.25
N LYS A 123 -12.63 -5.73 -4.33
CA LYS A 123 -13.34 -6.90 -4.92
C LYS A 123 -12.91 -7.16 -6.37
N GLU A 124 -12.56 -6.11 -7.09
CA GLU A 124 -12.06 -6.16 -8.46
C GLU A 124 -10.69 -6.85 -8.57
N GLY A 125 -9.98 -7.00 -7.46
CA GLY A 125 -8.73 -7.74 -7.37
C GLY A 125 -8.88 -9.26 -7.30
N ARG A 126 -10.11 -9.78 -7.26
CA ARG A 126 -10.38 -11.23 -7.16
C ARG A 126 -9.64 -12.09 -8.20
N PRO A 127 -9.51 -11.68 -9.47
CA PRO A 127 -8.74 -12.46 -10.46
C PRO A 127 -7.27 -12.66 -10.09
N TYR A 128 -6.74 -11.85 -9.18
CA TYR A 128 -5.33 -11.84 -8.79
C TYR A 128 -5.07 -12.38 -7.38
N ALA A 129 -6.12 -12.91 -6.72
CA ALA A 129 -6.08 -13.23 -5.30
C ALA A 129 -5.45 -14.60 -4.97
N PHE A 130 -5.49 -15.55 -5.89
CA PHE A 130 -5.16 -16.95 -5.60
C PHE A 130 -4.05 -17.49 -6.49
N ASN A 131 -3.33 -18.51 -5.97
CA ASN A 131 -2.24 -19.22 -6.66
C ASN A 131 -1.13 -18.28 -7.18
N ARG A 132 -0.87 -17.22 -6.45
CA ARG A 132 -0.01 -16.12 -6.89
C ARG A 132 1.42 -16.55 -7.15
N ASP A 133 1.97 -17.44 -6.31
CA ASP A 133 3.38 -17.86 -6.40
C ASP A 133 3.73 -18.52 -7.76
N LYS A 134 2.78 -19.25 -8.33
CA LYS A 134 2.96 -19.99 -9.59
C LYS A 134 2.58 -19.16 -10.82
N ARG A 135 1.96 -18.00 -10.65
CA ARG A 135 1.43 -17.20 -11.75
C ARG A 135 2.41 -16.13 -12.18
N LYS A 136 2.60 -16.03 -13.49
CA LYS A 136 3.40 -15.00 -14.16
C LYS A 136 2.56 -13.94 -14.87
N ASP A 137 1.23 -14.15 -14.90
CA ASP A 137 0.26 -13.30 -15.61
C ASP A 137 -0.28 -12.15 -14.80
N ILE A 138 0.02 -12.06 -13.49
CA ILE A 138 -0.47 -11.00 -12.62
C ILE A 138 0.35 -9.73 -12.86
N PRO A 139 -0.27 -8.64 -13.38
CA PRO A 139 0.41 -7.37 -13.52
C PRO A 139 0.84 -6.82 -12.16
N TYR A 140 1.97 -6.12 -12.11
CA TYR A 140 2.46 -5.46 -10.88
C TYR A 140 2.58 -6.39 -9.67
N LYS A 141 2.70 -7.69 -9.86
CA LYS A 141 2.69 -8.66 -8.77
C LYS A 141 3.79 -8.38 -7.74
N ILE A 142 3.39 -8.29 -6.47
CA ILE A 142 4.32 -8.26 -5.34
C ILE A 142 4.46 -9.67 -4.78
N ASP A 143 5.68 -10.16 -4.70
CA ASP A 143 6.07 -11.40 -4.06
C ASP A 143 7.45 -11.25 -3.40
N ARG A 144 7.98 -12.34 -2.80
CA ARG A 144 9.26 -12.29 -2.07
C ARG A 144 10.48 -12.12 -2.97
N ASN A 145 10.32 -12.22 -4.29
CA ASN A 145 11.43 -12.14 -5.25
C ASN A 145 11.50 -10.81 -5.98
N GLU A 146 10.50 -9.93 -5.80
CA GLU A 146 10.45 -8.68 -6.54
C GLU A 146 11.09 -7.51 -5.78
N LEU A 147 11.39 -6.43 -6.49
CA LEU A 147 12.22 -5.34 -5.99
C LEU A 147 11.58 -4.57 -4.82
N ALA A 148 10.29 -4.25 -4.91
CA ALA A 148 9.63 -3.49 -3.83
C ALA A 148 9.68 -4.26 -2.51
N TYR A 149 9.35 -5.56 -2.53
CA TYR A 149 9.46 -6.39 -1.34
C TYR A 149 10.87 -6.30 -0.72
N LYS A 150 11.91 -6.50 -1.53
CA LYS A 150 13.31 -6.49 -1.04
C LYS A 150 13.68 -5.16 -0.40
N LEU A 151 13.32 -4.05 -1.05
CA LEU A 151 13.65 -2.71 -0.54
C LEU A 151 12.92 -2.37 0.75
N PHE A 152 11.63 -2.71 0.85
CA PHE A 152 10.86 -2.46 2.06
C PHE A 152 11.33 -3.32 3.23
N ILE A 153 11.58 -4.60 3.01
CA ILE A 153 12.11 -5.49 4.07
C ILE A 153 13.48 -5.01 4.57
N GLU A 154 14.37 -4.64 3.67
CA GLU A 154 15.69 -4.10 4.02
C GLU A 154 15.58 -2.82 4.85
N ALA A 155 14.57 -2.00 4.60
CA ALA A 155 14.31 -0.77 5.35
C ALA A 155 13.62 -1.01 6.71
N GLY A 156 13.28 -2.25 7.06
CA GLY A 156 12.67 -2.61 8.34
C GLY A 156 11.15 -2.73 8.32
N PHE A 157 10.52 -2.69 7.16
CA PHE A 157 9.09 -2.94 7.01
C PHE A 157 8.80 -4.44 7.03
N THR A 158 7.57 -4.80 7.39
CA THR A 158 7.02 -6.14 7.21
C THR A 158 5.98 -6.13 6.10
N TRP A 159 5.75 -7.28 5.49
CA TRP A 159 4.82 -7.43 4.36
C TRP A 159 3.55 -8.18 4.76
N GLY A 160 2.39 -7.63 4.41
CA GLY A 160 1.10 -8.26 4.67
C GLY A 160 0.86 -9.57 3.92
N GLY A 161 1.55 -9.80 2.80
CA GLY A 161 1.54 -11.08 2.10
C GLY A 161 2.15 -12.24 2.89
N ALA A 162 2.89 -11.96 3.95
CA ALA A 162 3.45 -12.97 4.86
C ALA A 162 2.53 -13.33 6.03
N TRP A 163 1.40 -12.64 6.21
CA TRP A 163 0.49 -12.92 7.31
C TRP A 163 -0.14 -14.31 7.18
N ARG A 164 -0.56 -14.87 8.30
CA ARG A 164 -1.07 -16.26 8.35
C ARG A 164 -2.59 -16.37 8.21
N ARG A 165 -3.34 -15.50 8.91
CA ARG A 165 -4.82 -15.55 8.95
C ARG A 165 -5.49 -14.84 7.79
N SER A 166 -4.79 -13.89 7.24
CA SER A 166 -5.16 -13.15 6.03
C SER A 166 -3.91 -12.85 5.25
N LYS A 167 -4.05 -12.44 4.02
CA LYS A 167 -2.96 -11.96 3.18
C LYS A 167 -3.30 -10.55 2.71
N ASP A 168 -2.35 -9.64 2.81
CA ASP A 168 -2.49 -8.29 2.27
C ASP A 168 -1.29 -8.01 1.36
N TYR A 169 -1.41 -8.38 0.11
CA TYR A 169 -0.28 -8.40 -0.81
C TYR A 169 0.24 -7.01 -1.18
N GLN A 170 -0.60 -5.97 -1.08
CA GLN A 170 -0.21 -4.59 -1.34
C GLN A 170 0.54 -3.94 -0.18
N HIS A 171 0.41 -4.48 1.03
CA HIS A 171 0.64 -3.80 2.30
C HIS A 171 2.03 -4.02 2.87
N PHE A 172 2.74 -2.91 3.12
CA PHE A 172 3.98 -2.88 3.89
C PHE A 172 3.79 -1.96 5.10
N GLU A 173 4.18 -2.40 6.28
CA GLU A 173 4.07 -1.60 7.50
C GLU A 173 5.34 -1.64 8.34
N ILE A 174 5.53 -0.59 9.15
CA ILE A 174 6.66 -0.48 10.07
C ILE A 174 6.15 -0.01 11.44
N SER A 175 6.85 -0.42 12.49
CA SER A 175 6.64 0.09 13.85
C SER A 175 7.80 0.99 14.25
N LEU A 176 7.48 2.06 14.96
CA LEU A 176 8.48 2.98 15.51
C LEU A 176 9.04 2.46 16.83
#